data_1738f07af691bed0eacfd4a4ce6e6cf9
#
_entry.id   1738f07af691bed0eacfd4a4ce6e6cf9
#
_cell.length_a   1.000
_cell.length_b   1.000
_cell.length_c   1.000
_cell.angle_alpha   90.00
_cell.angle_beta   90.00
_cell.angle_gamma   90.00
#
_symmetry.space_group_name_H-M   'P 1'
#
loop_
_entity.id
_entity.type
_entity.pdbx_description
1 polymer ?
#
loop_
_entity_poly.entity_id
_entity_poly.type
_entity_poly.pdbx_seq_one_letter_code
_entity_poly.pdbx_strand_id
1 'polypeptide(L)'
;MGKHSRSSLFLMELIIAILFFSLAGAVCIRLFVTAHSISQNTIARNHAITQTQNLAEAWLSAEGSQKLLAAALPGLEVSEKAGGTSFCLFFDKNWEPCSASEAENAAFAAELYIPPSEDADSLIHAEITVSALSREETLYSLRLVHHISERRQSLDN
;
A
#
# COMPACT_ATOMS: atom_id res chain seq x y z
N MET A 1 8.19 -16.15 -70.88
CA MET A 1 7.62 -15.14 -69.95
C MET A 1 7.10 -15.82 -68.66
N GLY A 2 7.90 -16.03 -67.66
CA GLY A 2 7.46 -16.77 -66.47
C GLY A 2 8.33 -16.67 -65.22
N LYS A 3 9.44 -15.90 -65.24
CA LYS A 3 10.37 -15.81 -64.11
C LYS A 3 10.08 -14.68 -63.11
N HIS A 4 9.35 -13.63 -63.51
CA HIS A 4 9.06 -12.50 -62.61
C HIS A 4 7.97 -12.78 -61.58
N SER A 5 7.05 -13.70 -61.83
CA SER A 5 5.93 -14.03 -60.95
C SER A 5 6.38 -14.74 -59.67
N ARG A 6 7.35 -15.64 -59.73
CA ARG A 6 7.83 -16.40 -58.56
C ARG A 6 8.61 -15.54 -57.56
N SER A 7 9.40 -14.56 -58.06
CA SER A 7 10.15 -13.65 -57.18
C SER A 7 9.21 -12.68 -56.41
N SER A 8 8.15 -12.22 -57.07
CA SER A 8 7.15 -11.34 -56.45
C SER A 8 6.36 -12.05 -55.32
N LEU A 9 5.98 -13.32 -55.53
CA LEU A 9 5.29 -14.12 -54.52
C LEU A 9 6.20 -14.38 -53.29
N PHE A 10 7.46 -14.71 -53.47
CA PHE A 10 8.40 -14.89 -52.38
C PHE A 10 8.62 -13.61 -51.58
N LEU A 11 8.68 -12.46 -52.23
CA LEU A 11 8.85 -11.17 -51.57
C LEU A 11 7.64 -10.80 -50.77
N MET A 12 6.43 -11.09 -51.26
CA MET A 12 5.18 -10.86 -50.53
C MET A 12 5.07 -11.77 -49.29
N GLU A 13 5.47 -13.05 -49.42
CA GLU A 13 5.51 -14.00 -48.29
C GLU A 13 6.48 -13.53 -47.22
N LEU A 14 7.66 -13.04 -47.59
CA LEU A 14 8.65 -12.51 -46.65
C LEU A 14 8.12 -11.29 -45.90
N ILE A 15 7.43 -10.36 -46.58
CA ILE A 15 6.86 -9.16 -45.97
C ILE A 15 5.78 -9.56 -44.96
N ILE A 16 4.92 -10.52 -45.32
CA ILE A 16 3.87 -11.02 -44.41
C ILE A 16 4.49 -11.69 -43.19
N ALA A 17 5.53 -12.51 -43.37
CA ALA A 17 6.21 -13.17 -42.25
C ALA A 17 6.85 -12.14 -41.30
N ILE A 18 7.53 -11.12 -41.81
CA ILE A 18 8.13 -10.06 -40.99
C ILE A 18 7.03 -9.28 -40.24
N LEU A 19 5.88 -9.02 -40.88
CA LEU A 19 4.76 -8.33 -40.24
C LEU A 19 4.19 -9.14 -39.08
N PHE A 20 3.97 -10.44 -39.27
CA PHE A 20 3.50 -11.32 -38.18
C PHE A 20 4.52 -11.41 -37.05
N PHE A 21 5.82 -11.53 -37.34
CA PHE A 21 6.88 -11.53 -36.33
C PHE A 21 6.93 -10.24 -35.52
N SER A 22 6.80 -9.10 -36.20
CA SER A 22 6.78 -7.79 -35.55
C SER A 22 5.57 -7.63 -34.64
N LEU A 23 4.39 -8.07 -35.09
CA LEU A 23 3.15 -8.04 -34.30
C LEU A 23 3.25 -8.94 -33.06
N ALA A 24 3.71 -10.17 -33.26
CA ALA A 24 3.92 -11.12 -32.14
C ALA A 24 4.91 -10.58 -31.11
N GLY A 25 6.04 -10.00 -31.56
CA GLY A 25 7.02 -9.36 -30.70
C GLY A 25 6.42 -8.22 -29.86
N ALA A 26 5.64 -7.34 -30.50
CA ALA A 26 4.98 -6.24 -29.82
C ALA A 26 4.00 -6.71 -28.72
N VAL A 27 3.24 -7.76 -29.00
CA VAL A 27 2.31 -8.37 -28.02
C VAL A 27 3.10 -8.97 -26.84
N CYS A 28 4.17 -9.71 -27.11
CA CYS A 28 5.01 -10.30 -26.06
C CYS A 28 5.61 -9.24 -25.13
N ILE A 29 6.13 -8.14 -25.69
CA ILE A 29 6.68 -7.03 -24.88
C ILE A 29 5.58 -6.42 -24.00
N ARG A 30 4.40 -6.17 -24.56
CA ARG A 30 3.27 -5.62 -23.80
C ARG A 30 2.84 -6.54 -22.64
N LEU A 31 2.77 -7.83 -22.88
CA LEU A 31 2.43 -8.81 -21.85
C LEU A 31 3.50 -8.84 -20.73
N PHE A 32 4.77 -8.78 -21.10
CA PHE A 32 5.88 -8.75 -20.14
C PHE A 32 5.82 -7.51 -19.23
N VAL A 33 5.62 -6.32 -19.80
CA VAL A 33 5.49 -5.06 -19.04
C VAL A 33 4.28 -5.13 -18.10
N THR A 34 3.15 -5.65 -18.58
CA THR A 34 1.93 -5.80 -17.77
C THR A 34 2.17 -6.78 -16.61
N ALA A 35 2.77 -7.94 -16.88
CA ALA A 35 3.09 -8.93 -15.85
C ALA A 35 4.05 -8.37 -14.79
N HIS A 36 5.06 -7.61 -15.20
CA HIS A 36 5.98 -6.95 -14.28
C HIS A 36 5.27 -5.93 -13.38
N SER A 37 4.40 -5.10 -13.95
CA SER A 37 3.60 -4.12 -13.19
C SER A 37 2.68 -4.80 -12.17
N ILE A 38 1.99 -5.88 -12.56
CA ILE A 38 1.13 -6.66 -11.64
C ILE A 38 1.97 -7.25 -10.50
N SER A 39 3.16 -7.79 -10.79
CA SER A 39 4.06 -8.35 -9.78
C SER A 39 4.47 -7.28 -8.76
N GLN A 40 4.88 -6.10 -9.20
CA GLN A 40 5.25 -4.99 -8.30
C GLN A 40 4.07 -4.53 -7.43
N ASN A 41 2.88 -4.40 -8.00
CA ASN A 41 1.69 -4.03 -7.24
C ASN A 41 1.31 -5.10 -6.20
N THR A 42 1.49 -6.38 -6.53
CA THR A 42 1.22 -7.48 -5.58
C THR A 42 2.22 -7.45 -4.41
N ILE A 43 3.50 -7.21 -4.69
CA ILE A 43 4.53 -7.06 -3.64
C ILE A 43 4.19 -5.88 -2.72
N ALA A 44 3.85 -4.72 -3.30
CA ALA A 44 3.48 -3.55 -2.52
C ALA A 44 2.26 -3.79 -1.62
N ARG A 45 1.23 -4.48 -2.13
CA ARG A 45 0.04 -4.84 -1.34
C ARG A 45 0.36 -5.83 -0.22
N ASN A 46 1.22 -6.81 -0.46
CA ASN A 46 1.63 -7.76 0.58
C ASN A 46 2.38 -7.05 1.72
N HIS A 47 3.28 -6.12 1.41
CA HIS A 47 3.93 -5.29 2.42
C HIS A 47 2.92 -4.41 3.16
N ALA A 48 1.98 -3.78 2.45
CA ALA A 48 0.92 -2.98 3.06
C ALA A 48 0.09 -3.79 4.06
N ILE A 49 -0.29 -5.02 3.73
CA ILE A 49 -1.00 -5.94 4.64
C ILE A 49 -0.15 -6.23 5.88
N THR A 50 1.14 -6.54 5.70
CA THR A 50 2.04 -6.83 6.81
C THR A 50 2.18 -5.62 7.74
N GLN A 51 2.36 -4.42 7.20
CA GLN A 51 2.46 -3.19 8.01
C GLN A 51 1.14 -2.86 8.72
N THR A 52 0.00 -3.10 8.05
CA THR A 52 -1.31 -2.95 8.68
C THR A 52 -1.48 -3.89 9.86
N GLN A 53 -1.06 -5.16 9.73
CA GLN A 53 -1.12 -6.14 10.82
C GLN A 53 -0.20 -5.74 11.98
N ASN A 54 1.05 -5.35 11.70
CA ASN A 54 1.98 -4.88 12.72
C ASN A 54 1.42 -3.68 13.51
N LEU A 55 0.82 -2.72 12.80
CA LEU A 55 0.22 -1.53 13.42
C LEU A 55 -1.04 -1.88 14.22
N ALA A 56 -1.86 -2.80 13.72
CA ALA A 56 -3.04 -3.30 14.42
C ALA A 56 -2.67 -4.04 15.73
N GLU A 57 -1.66 -4.91 15.67
CA GLU A 57 -1.17 -5.64 16.85
C GLU A 57 -0.56 -4.68 17.88
N ALA A 58 0.22 -3.70 17.44
CA ALA A 58 0.78 -2.67 18.31
C ALA A 58 -0.32 -1.85 18.99
N TRP A 59 -1.37 -1.45 18.25
CA TRP A 59 -2.49 -0.72 18.78
C TRP A 59 -3.31 -1.55 19.79
N LEU A 60 -3.57 -2.81 19.48
CA LEU A 60 -4.28 -3.73 20.39
C LEU A 60 -3.47 -3.99 21.67
N SER A 61 -2.14 -4.17 21.55
CA SER A 61 -1.27 -4.39 22.72
C SER A 61 -1.11 -3.14 23.58
N ALA A 62 -1.22 -1.96 22.99
CA ALA A 62 -1.21 -0.67 23.70
C ALA A 62 -2.54 -0.38 24.43
N GLU A 63 -3.57 -1.24 24.28
CA GLU A 63 -4.90 -1.11 24.91
C GLU A 63 -5.48 0.31 24.75
N GLY A 64 -5.27 0.95 23.59
CA GLY A 64 -5.71 2.31 23.30
C GLY A 64 -4.84 3.43 23.92
N SER A 65 -3.76 3.11 24.63
CA SER A 65 -2.86 4.10 25.19
C SER A 65 -1.91 4.67 24.13
N GLN A 66 -2.05 5.96 23.83
CA GLN A 66 -1.19 6.67 22.88
C GLN A 66 0.30 6.62 23.26
N LYS A 67 0.62 6.70 24.57
CA LYS A 67 2.01 6.65 25.08
C LYS A 67 2.64 5.29 24.84
N LEU A 68 1.91 4.20 25.05
CA LEU A 68 2.39 2.83 24.82
C LEU A 68 2.58 2.57 23.32
N LEU A 69 1.66 3.06 22.49
CA LEU A 69 1.76 2.93 21.04
C LEU A 69 3.01 3.66 20.51
N ALA A 70 3.23 4.91 20.94
CA ALA A 70 4.42 5.68 20.54
C ALA A 70 5.72 5.05 21.03
N ALA A 71 5.72 4.38 22.19
CA ALA A 71 6.88 3.65 22.70
C ALA A 71 7.15 2.35 21.92
N ALA A 72 6.11 1.69 21.42
CA ALA A 72 6.22 0.44 20.67
C ALA A 72 6.69 0.66 19.23
N LEU A 73 6.41 1.83 18.63
CA LEU A 73 6.67 2.14 17.23
C LEU A 73 7.56 3.39 17.10
N PRO A 74 8.89 3.23 17.02
CA PRO A 74 9.79 4.35 16.79
C PRO A 74 9.51 5.01 15.43
N GLY A 75 9.46 6.34 15.41
CA GLY A 75 9.14 7.12 14.19
C GLY A 75 7.66 7.37 13.97
N LEU A 76 6.80 6.98 14.92
CA LEU A 76 5.37 7.26 14.85
C LEU A 76 5.11 8.77 15.03
N GLU A 77 4.50 9.38 14.02
CA GLU A 77 4.02 10.75 14.10
C GLU A 77 2.58 10.80 14.58
N VAL A 78 2.29 11.72 15.49
CA VAL A 78 0.96 11.93 16.03
C VAL A 78 0.43 13.27 15.54
N SER A 79 -0.76 13.27 14.96
CA SER A 79 -1.45 14.49 14.54
C SER A 79 -2.93 14.42 14.91
N GLU A 80 -3.53 15.58 15.18
CA GLU A 80 -4.98 15.69 15.34
C GLU A 80 -5.61 15.96 13.96
N LYS A 81 -6.58 15.13 13.57
CA LYS A 81 -7.27 15.23 12.29
C LYS A 81 -8.77 15.07 12.49
N ALA A 82 -9.54 16.04 12.01
CA ALA A 82 -11.01 16.01 12.04
C ALA A 82 -11.61 15.69 13.43
N GLY A 83 -10.97 16.18 14.50
CA GLY A 83 -11.40 15.93 15.90
C GLY A 83 -10.99 14.58 16.49
N GLY A 84 -10.36 13.70 15.69
CA GLY A 84 -9.77 12.45 16.16
C GLY A 84 -8.25 12.50 16.19
N THR A 85 -7.63 11.40 16.58
CA THR A 85 -6.17 11.25 16.62
C THR A 85 -5.71 10.39 15.45
N SER A 86 -4.73 10.88 14.71
CA SER A 86 -4.09 10.15 13.62
C SER A 86 -2.62 9.87 13.95
N PHE A 87 -2.20 8.65 13.71
CA PHE A 87 -0.83 8.15 13.89
C PHE A 87 -0.30 7.74 12.53
N CYS A 88 0.82 8.32 12.10
CA CYS A 88 1.41 8.06 10.80
C CYS A 88 2.80 7.45 10.92
N LEU A 89 3.06 6.43 10.12
CA LEU A 89 4.38 5.84 9.86
C LEU A 89 4.71 5.97 8.39
N PHE A 90 5.92 6.41 8.10
CA PHE A 90 6.41 6.58 6.74
C PHE A 90 7.44 5.52 6.39
N PHE A 91 7.43 5.07 5.13
CA PHE A 91 8.32 4.05 4.62
C PHE A 91 8.94 4.48 3.29
N ASP A 92 10.18 4.09 3.09
CA ASP A 92 10.88 4.27 1.81
C ASP A 92 10.41 3.26 0.74
N LYS A 93 11.08 3.24 -0.42
CA LYS A 93 10.78 2.32 -1.52
C LYS A 93 11.05 0.84 -1.17
N ASN A 94 11.87 0.57 -0.16
CA ASN A 94 12.22 -0.76 0.31
C ASN A 94 11.36 -1.20 1.50
N TRP A 95 10.38 -0.39 1.90
CA TRP A 95 9.55 -0.58 3.08
C TRP A 95 10.33 -0.49 4.41
N GLU A 96 11.46 0.23 4.40
CA GLU A 96 12.17 0.58 5.62
C GLU A 96 11.53 1.83 6.26
N PRO A 97 11.37 1.87 7.61
CA PRO A 97 10.80 3.02 8.28
C PRO A 97 11.66 4.28 8.06
N CYS A 98 11.02 5.37 7.69
CA CYS A 98 11.63 6.69 7.59
C CYS A 98 11.32 7.53 8.82
N SER A 99 12.26 8.41 9.21
CA SER A 99 11.98 9.42 10.23
C SER A 99 11.10 10.54 9.66
N ALA A 100 10.42 11.29 10.55
CA ALA A 100 9.59 12.44 10.19
C ALA A 100 10.30 13.48 9.31
N SER A 101 11.59 13.69 9.55
CA SER A 101 12.42 14.62 8.76
C SER A 101 12.66 14.14 7.32
N GLU A 102 12.41 12.87 7.02
CA GLU A 102 12.59 12.22 5.71
C GLU A 102 11.24 11.92 5.02
N ALA A 103 10.12 12.32 5.63
CA ALA A 103 8.77 12.06 5.12
C ALA A 103 8.54 12.58 3.69
N GLU A 104 9.25 13.65 3.27
CA GLU A 104 9.20 14.17 1.89
C GLU A 104 9.70 13.14 0.85
N ASN A 105 10.58 12.23 1.25
CA ASN A 105 11.12 11.17 0.39
C ASN A 105 10.43 9.83 0.57
N ALA A 106 9.42 9.75 1.44
CA ALA A 106 8.69 8.53 1.68
C ALA A 106 7.90 8.08 0.43
N ALA A 107 7.92 6.78 0.19
CA ALA A 107 7.16 6.16 -0.89
C ALA A 107 5.78 5.70 -0.44
N PHE A 108 5.66 5.29 0.83
CA PHE A 108 4.44 4.76 1.43
C PHE A 108 4.19 5.38 2.80
N ALA A 109 2.91 5.44 3.18
CA ALA A 109 2.47 5.86 4.51
C ALA A 109 1.45 4.87 5.06
N ALA A 110 1.57 4.53 6.34
CA ALA A 110 0.55 3.82 7.11
C ALA A 110 -0.05 4.79 8.13
N GLU A 111 -1.35 5.02 8.05
CA GLU A 111 -2.11 5.89 8.93
C GLU A 111 -3.07 5.05 9.78
N LEU A 112 -2.99 5.19 11.10
CA LEU A 112 -3.98 4.71 12.04
C LEU A 112 -4.80 5.91 12.50
N TYR A 113 -6.06 5.98 12.14
CA TYR A 113 -6.98 7.01 12.55
C TYR A 113 -7.96 6.50 13.59
N ILE A 114 -8.08 7.22 14.70
CA ILE A 114 -9.02 6.96 15.78
C ILE A 114 -10.00 8.13 15.81
N PRO A 115 -11.26 7.93 15.38
CA PRO A 115 -12.27 8.98 15.43
C PRO A 115 -12.59 9.36 16.88
N PRO A 116 -13.14 10.58 17.12
CA PRO A 116 -13.63 10.95 18.42
C PRO A 116 -14.74 9.98 18.85
N SER A 117 -14.68 9.48 20.07
CA SER A 117 -15.76 8.66 20.62
C SER A 117 -16.96 9.55 20.94
N GLU A 118 -18.05 9.39 20.22
CA GLU A 118 -19.29 10.12 20.47
C GLU A 118 -20.17 9.46 21.56
N ASP A 119 -19.91 8.20 21.88
CA ASP A 119 -20.75 7.42 22.79
C ASP A 119 -19.97 6.90 24.01
N ALA A 120 -20.70 6.80 25.14
CA ALA A 120 -20.25 6.16 26.38
C ALA A 120 -20.07 4.62 26.24
N ASP A 121 -20.11 4.11 25.02
CA ASP A 121 -19.87 2.71 24.73
C ASP A 121 -18.37 2.42 24.84
N SER A 122 -18.06 1.34 25.56
CA SER A 122 -16.70 0.85 25.80
C SER A 122 -15.99 0.33 24.53
N LEU A 123 -16.42 0.78 23.35
CA LEU A 123 -15.89 0.38 22.04
C LEU A 123 -15.10 1.52 21.41
N ILE A 124 -13.81 1.28 21.14
CA ILE A 124 -13.00 2.19 20.31
C ILE A 124 -12.96 1.66 18.89
N HIS A 125 -13.34 2.51 17.96
CA HIS A 125 -13.18 2.27 16.54
C HIS A 125 -11.84 2.83 16.08
N ALA A 126 -11.16 2.12 15.19
CA ALA A 126 -9.95 2.61 14.54
C ALA A 126 -9.93 2.16 13.09
N GLU A 127 -9.33 2.96 12.23
CA GLU A 127 -9.11 2.62 10.83
C GLU A 127 -7.63 2.75 10.49
N ILE A 128 -7.06 1.69 9.92
CA ILE A 128 -5.69 1.69 9.42
C ILE A 128 -5.75 1.73 7.90
N THR A 129 -5.06 2.69 7.32
CA THR A 129 -4.95 2.84 5.86
C THR A 129 -3.50 2.90 5.46
N VAL A 130 -3.09 2.05 4.51
CA VAL A 130 -1.76 2.10 3.91
C VAL A 130 -1.87 2.57 2.48
N SER A 131 -1.14 3.62 2.13
CA SER A 131 -1.19 4.27 0.84
C SER A 131 0.19 4.42 0.20
N ALA A 132 0.22 4.42 -1.13
CA ALA A 132 1.39 4.79 -1.93
C ALA A 132 1.33 6.30 -2.19
N LEU A 133 2.28 7.07 -1.63
CA LEU A 133 2.28 8.53 -1.70
C LEU A 133 2.48 9.05 -3.12
N SER A 134 3.28 8.37 -3.93
CA SER A 134 3.58 8.79 -5.31
C SER A 134 2.38 8.70 -6.27
N ARG A 135 1.35 7.92 -5.93
CA ARG A 135 0.16 7.69 -6.76
C ARG A 135 -1.14 8.10 -6.10
N GLU A 136 -1.07 8.55 -4.83
CA GLU A 136 -2.25 8.81 -3.99
C GLU A 136 -3.24 7.60 -3.97
N GLU A 137 -2.68 6.39 -4.03
CA GLU A 137 -3.45 5.14 -4.12
C GLU A 137 -3.45 4.44 -2.76
N THR A 138 -4.65 4.11 -2.27
CA THR A 138 -4.80 3.23 -1.11
C THR A 138 -4.50 1.80 -1.51
N LEU A 139 -3.45 1.22 -0.91
CA LEU A 139 -3.04 -0.17 -1.14
C LEU A 139 -3.86 -1.15 -0.32
N TYR A 140 -4.14 -0.78 0.95
CA TYR A 140 -4.92 -1.60 1.87
C TYR A 140 -5.56 -0.74 2.97
N SER A 141 -6.74 -1.13 3.44
CA SER A 141 -7.42 -0.52 4.58
C SER A 141 -8.03 -1.60 5.47
N LEU A 142 -7.98 -1.40 6.80
CA LEU A 142 -8.50 -2.30 7.81
C LEU A 142 -9.23 -1.49 8.89
N ARG A 143 -10.46 -1.89 9.20
CA ARG A 143 -11.20 -1.34 10.34
C ARG A 143 -11.08 -2.26 11.54
N LEU A 144 -10.81 -1.66 12.69
CA LEU A 144 -10.65 -2.34 13.97
C LEU A 144 -11.67 -1.84 14.96
N VAL A 145 -12.11 -2.73 15.82
CA VAL A 145 -12.97 -2.40 16.96
C VAL A 145 -12.36 -3.04 18.20
N HIS A 146 -12.08 -2.25 19.20
CA HIS A 146 -11.52 -2.71 20.47
C HIS A 146 -12.45 -2.37 21.61
N HIS A 147 -12.70 -3.33 22.49
CA HIS A 147 -13.50 -3.15 23.68
C HIS A 147 -12.60 -2.81 24.88
N ILE A 148 -12.78 -1.64 25.47
CA ILE A 148 -12.10 -1.27 26.71
C ILE A 148 -12.89 -1.87 27.87
N SER A 149 -12.28 -2.81 28.60
CA SER A 149 -12.87 -3.27 29.85
C SER A 149 -12.71 -2.18 30.90
N GLU A 150 -13.81 -1.83 31.60
CA GLU A 150 -13.92 -0.74 32.61
C GLU A 150 -12.93 -0.78 33.79
N ARG A 151 -12.06 -1.80 33.83
CA ARG A 151 -11.14 -2.03 34.95
C ARG A 151 -10.05 -0.94 35.13
N ARG A 152 -9.91 0.01 34.22
CA ARG A 152 -8.84 1.06 34.26
C ARG A 152 -9.31 2.43 34.74
N GLN A 153 -10.60 2.73 34.79
CA GLN A 153 -11.06 4.04 35.28
C GLN A 153 -10.82 4.28 36.79
N SER A 154 -10.49 3.24 37.54
CA SER A 154 -10.30 3.33 39.01
C SER A 154 -8.86 3.54 39.46
N LEU A 155 -7.85 3.63 38.55
CA LEU A 155 -6.46 3.78 38.93
C LEU A 155 -5.86 5.18 38.63
N ASP A 156 -6.61 6.06 37.96
CA ASP A 156 -6.20 7.44 37.67
C ASP A 156 -6.93 8.51 38.49
N ASN A 157 -7.53 8.13 39.63
CA ASN A 157 -8.18 9.07 40.56
C ASN A 157 -7.42 9.20 41.88
#